data_0bd57ccbabc6a9319c13e02286128636
#
_entry.id   0bd57ccbabc6a9319c13e02286128636
#
_cell.length_a   1.000
_cell.length_b   1.000
_cell.length_c   1.000
_cell.angle_alpha   90.00
_cell.angle_beta   90.00
_cell.angle_gamma   90.00
#
_symmetry.space_group_name_H-M   'P 1'
#
loop_
_entity.id
_entity.type
_entity.pdbx_description
1 polymer ?
#
loop_
_entity_poly.entity_id
_entity_poly.type
_entity_poly.pdbx_seq_one_letter_code
_entity_poly.pdbx_strand_id
1 'polypeptide(L)'
;GRTLLNCPPCFSEYAFFASLVETGVRDVWRDPKTFELDCAAVLEAAPSCDLAIVTSPNNPTGDVASLDFVAKLCEACPGMVMVDEAYIEFADASFGADATAQGLIEKYSNLVILHTLSKAFGAAGTRCGYVIAAPEVIDVFAAIRQIYSVNVLTQAAALAAVRSRDAYAPVVAQVAAERERVKAALEAFAAKGLPV
;
A
#
# COMPACT_ATOMS: atom_id res chain seq x y z
N GLY A 1 -17.39 19.14 1.06
CA GLY A 1 -16.62 18.37 0.06
C GLY A 1 -16.20 17.04 0.65
N ARG A 2 -15.61 16.18 -0.15
CA ARG A 2 -15.02 14.90 0.30
C ARG A 2 -13.64 15.13 0.92
N THR A 3 -13.23 14.26 1.83
CA THR A 3 -11.95 14.36 2.53
C THR A 3 -11.19 13.05 2.49
N LEU A 4 -9.95 13.10 2.00
CA LEU A 4 -8.96 12.03 2.05
C LEU A 4 -8.11 12.16 3.32
N LEU A 5 -8.02 11.11 4.14
CA LEU A 5 -7.02 10.96 5.19
C LEU A 5 -5.74 10.39 4.58
N ASN A 6 -4.64 11.11 4.72
CA ASN A 6 -3.33 10.79 4.16
C ASN A 6 -2.26 10.79 5.24
N CYS A 7 -1.24 9.96 5.13
CA CYS A 7 -0.23 9.75 6.18
C CYS A 7 1.21 10.01 5.65
N PRO A 8 1.57 11.28 5.33
CA PRO A 8 2.90 11.58 4.80
C PRO A 8 4.02 11.43 5.87
N PRO A 9 5.29 11.19 5.43
CA PRO A 9 5.66 10.90 4.07
C PRO A 9 5.14 9.55 3.58
N CYS A 10 4.45 9.59 2.44
CA CYS A 10 3.91 8.42 1.76
C CYS A 10 3.96 8.65 0.24
N PHE A 11 3.37 7.78 -0.56
CA PHE A 11 3.32 7.96 -2.01
C PHE A 11 2.55 9.24 -2.38
N SER A 12 3.23 10.17 -3.04
CA SER A 12 2.75 11.55 -3.29
C SER A 12 1.50 11.64 -4.16
N GLU A 13 1.26 10.62 -4.99
CA GLU A 13 0.16 10.62 -5.94
C GLU A 13 -1.23 10.61 -5.28
N TYR A 14 -1.36 10.18 -4.03
CA TYR A 14 -2.65 10.19 -3.35
C TYR A 14 -3.20 11.62 -3.21
N ALA A 15 -2.38 12.54 -2.69
CA ALA A 15 -2.77 13.94 -2.55
C ALA A 15 -2.94 14.60 -3.93
N PHE A 16 -2.08 14.26 -4.90
CA PHE A 16 -2.21 14.74 -6.27
C PHE A 16 -3.55 14.33 -6.89
N PHE A 17 -3.91 13.05 -6.87
CA PHE A 17 -5.19 12.59 -7.42
C PHE A 17 -6.40 13.14 -6.65
N ALA A 18 -6.30 13.31 -5.33
CA ALA A 18 -7.35 13.97 -4.55
C ALA A 18 -7.61 15.39 -5.07
N SER A 19 -6.54 16.15 -5.39
CA SER A 19 -6.67 17.50 -5.92
C SER A 19 -7.37 17.56 -7.29
N LEU A 20 -7.15 16.54 -8.14
CA LEU A 20 -7.80 16.48 -9.47
C LEU A 20 -9.31 16.30 -9.41
N VAL A 21 -9.82 15.75 -8.31
CA VAL A 21 -11.26 15.52 -8.10
C VAL A 21 -11.84 16.40 -6.99
N GLU A 22 -11.16 17.51 -6.69
CA GLU A 22 -11.58 18.52 -5.70
C GLU A 22 -11.87 17.91 -4.31
N THR A 23 -11.14 16.86 -3.96
CA THR A 23 -11.20 16.22 -2.64
C THR A 23 -10.19 16.90 -1.71
N GLY A 24 -10.64 17.34 -0.55
CA GLY A 24 -9.74 17.87 0.48
C GLY A 24 -8.81 16.78 1.02
N VAL A 25 -7.61 17.18 1.45
CA VAL A 25 -6.65 16.25 2.06
C VAL A 25 -6.44 16.65 3.52
N ARG A 26 -6.61 15.69 4.41
CA ARG A 26 -6.25 15.78 5.82
C ARG A 26 -5.00 14.94 6.05
N ASP A 27 -3.87 15.62 6.22
CA ASP A 27 -2.61 14.98 6.51
C ASP A 27 -2.45 14.69 8.00
N VAL A 28 -2.12 13.45 8.35
CA VAL A 28 -1.59 13.04 9.64
C VAL A 28 -0.15 12.60 9.41
N TRP A 29 0.79 13.48 9.78
CA TRP A 29 2.20 13.25 9.52
C TRP A 29 2.75 12.15 10.41
N ARG A 30 3.60 11.31 9.83
CA ARG A 30 4.42 10.34 10.56
C ARG A 30 5.41 11.05 11.45
N ASP A 31 5.94 10.37 12.46
CA ASP A 31 6.98 10.93 13.32
C ASP A 31 8.17 11.42 12.47
N PRO A 32 8.64 12.66 12.64
CA PRO A 32 9.67 13.24 11.77
C PRO A 32 11.07 12.64 11.98
N LYS A 33 11.27 11.82 13.01
CA LYS A 33 12.58 11.19 13.33
C LYS A 33 12.57 9.70 13.05
N THR A 34 11.51 9.01 13.47
CA THR A 34 11.41 7.55 13.33
C THR A 34 10.63 7.14 12.07
N PHE A 35 9.84 8.06 11.50
CA PHE A 35 8.88 7.82 10.43
C PHE A 35 7.77 6.82 10.77
N GLU A 36 7.63 6.48 12.03
CA GLU A 36 6.55 5.63 12.50
C GLU A 36 5.19 6.28 12.27
N LEU A 37 4.21 5.48 11.92
CA LEU A 37 2.83 5.93 11.76
C LEU A 37 2.21 6.24 13.11
N ASP A 38 1.71 7.46 13.30
CA ASP A 38 0.91 7.82 14.47
C ASP A 38 -0.50 7.22 14.37
N CYS A 39 -0.61 5.95 14.70
CA CYS A 39 -1.88 5.23 14.64
C CYS A 39 -2.99 5.88 15.47
N ALA A 40 -2.66 6.50 16.60
CA ALA A 40 -3.65 7.14 17.46
C ALA A 40 -4.23 8.40 16.79
N ALA A 41 -3.37 9.26 16.26
CA ALA A 41 -3.80 10.46 15.54
C ALA A 41 -4.57 10.12 14.25
N VAL A 42 -4.19 9.05 13.54
CA VAL A 42 -4.92 8.58 12.36
C VAL A 42 -6.34 8.12 12.74
N LEU A 43 -6.48 7.34 13.81
CA LEU A 43 -7.79 6.87 14.28
C LEU A 43 -8.67 8.03 14.80
N GLU A 44 -8.08 9.06 15.42
CA GLU A 44 -8.80 10.28 15.83
C GLU A 44 -9.28 11.09 14.61
N ALA A 45 -8.50 11.12 13.53
CA ALA A 45 -8.85 11.85 12.31
C ALA A 45 -9.91 11.12 11.45
N ALA A 46 -9.90 9.79 11.44
CA ALA A 46 -10.69 8.94 10.56
C ALA A 46 -12.19 9.21 10.54
N PRO A 47 -12.89 9.49 11.67
CA PRO A 47 -14.33 9.73 11.68
C PRO A 47 -14.80 10.92 10.83
N SER A 48 -13.90 11.83 10.48
CA SER A 48 -14.20 13.01 9.67
C SER A 48 -13.83 12.88 8.20
N CYS A 49 -13.39 11.69 7.76
CA CYS A 49 -12.87 11.45 6.42
C CYS A 49 -13.75 10.47 5.63
N ASP A 50 -13.84 10.68 4.32
CA ASP A 50 -14.61 9.82 3.41
C ASP A 50 -13.75 8.68 2.83
N LEU A 51 -12.44 8.86 2.83
CA LEU A 51 -11.47 7.86 2.39
C LEU A 51 -10.23 7.98 3.28
N ALA A 52 -9.75 6.86 3.81
CA ALA A 52 -8.45 6.77 4.44
C ALA A 52 -7.52 5.91 3.59
N ILE A 53 -6.30 6.37 3.30
CA ILE A 53 -5.29 5.59 2.58
C ILE A 53 -4.11 5.31 3.50
N VAL A 54 -3.77 4.03 3.63
CA VAL A 54 -2.58 3.54 4.35
C VAL A 54 -1.76 2.70 3.40
N THR A 55 -0.50 3.06 3.22
CA THR A 55 0.45 2.27 2.43
C THR A 55 1.17 1.29 3.34
N SER A 56 1.16 -0.01 3.00
CA SER A 56 1.73 -1.07 3.82
C SER A 56 2.26 -2.24 2.96
N PRO A 57 3.56 -2.41 2.79
CA PRO A 57 4.67 -1.58 3.30
C PRO A 57 4.67 -0.16 2.75
N ASN A 58 4.99 0.83 3.58
CA ASN A 58 4.96 2.22 3.16
C ASN A 58 6.13 2.57 2.20
N ASN A 59 5.86 3.44 1.28
CA ASN A 59 6.86 4.09 0.44
C ASN A 59 6.94 5.57 0.87
N PRO A 60 8.09 6.07 1.40
CA PRO A 60 9.44 5.49 1.29
C PRO A 60 9.95 4.71 2.51
N THR A 61 9.24 4.66 3.63
CA THR A 61 9.77 4.28 4.94
C THR A 61 9.92 2.76 5.15
N GLY A 62 9.12 1.95 4.44
CA GLY A 62 9.20 0.49 4.46
C GLY A 62 8.48 -0.19 5.62
N ASP A 63 7.88 0.56 6.52
CA ASP A 63 7.12 0.01 7.65
C ASP A 63 5.80 -0.64 7.22
N VAL A 64 5.37 -1.63 7.97
CA VAL A 64 4.13 -2.38 7.76
C VAL A 64 3.12 -2.00 8.83
N ALA A 65 1.91 -1.64 8.42
CA ALA A 65 0.81 -1.36 9.32
C ALA A 65 0.27 -2.68 9.94
N SER A 66 0.02 -2.69 11.25
CA SER A 66 -0.53 -3.87 11.89
C SER A 66 -1.98 -4.13 11.47
N LEU A 67 -2.38 -5.40 11.40
CA LEU A 67 -3.77 -5.76 11.06
C LEU A 67 -4.77 -5.25 12.11
N ASP A 68 -4.38 -5.19 13.38
CA ASP A 68 -5.20 -4.60 14.45
C ASP A 68 -5.47 -3.10 14.19
N PHE A 69 -4.46 -2.35 13.75
CA PHE A 69 -4.64 -0.96 13.36
C PHE A 69 -5.56 -0.82 12.14
N VAL A 70 -5.35 -1.63 11.09
CA VAL A 70 -6.22 -1.60 9.89
C VAL A 70 -7.66 -1.91 10.26
N ALA A 71 -7.89 -2.90 11.13
CA ALA A 71 -9.23 -3.25 11.62
C ALA A 71 -9.89 -2.08 12.33
N LYS A 72 -9.18 -1.44 13.27
CA LYS A 72 -9.68 -0.25 13.99
C LYS A 72 -9.94 0.93 13.05
N LEU A 73 -9.11 1.10 12.02
CA LEU A 73 -9.32 2.14 11.02
C LEU A 73 -10.59 1.90 10.20
N CYS A 74 -10.87 0.65 9.82
CA CYS A 74 -12.11 0.28 9.15
C CYS A 74 -13.35 0.55 10.03
N GLU A 75 -13.24 0.37 11.34
CA GLU A 75 -14.31 0.66 12.31
C GLU A 75 -14.50 2.16 12.53
N ALA A 76 -13.41 2.94 12.50
CA ALA A 76 -13.43 4.38 12.77
C ALA A 76 -13.82 5.23 11.56
N CYS A 77 -13.45 4.82 10.35
CA CYS A 77 -13.70 5.57 9.12
C CYS A 77 -15.11 5.27 8.60
N PRO A 78 -16.00 6.26 8.49
CA PRO A 78 -17.35 6.06 7.97
C PRO A 78 -17.39 5.81 6.46
N GLY A 79 -16.31 6.15 5.75
CA GLY A 79 -16.12 5.93 4.32
C GLY A 79 -15.27 4.70 4.04
N MET A 80 -14.49 4.76 2.96
CA MET A 80 -13.65 3.67 2.51
C MET A 80 -12.27 3.71 3.17
N VAL A 81 -11.70 2.55 3.44
CA VAL A 81 -10.30 2.39 3.84
C VAL A 81 -9.55 1.67 2.72
N MET A 82 -8.52 2.29 2.17
CA MET A 82 -7.65 1.66 1.17
C MET A 82 -6.30 1.34 1.79
N VAL A 83 -5.91 0.08 1.74
CA VAL A 83 -4.56 -0.36 2.07
C VAL A 83 -3.81 -0.60 0.76
N ASP A 84 -2.81 0.24 0.49
CA ASP A 84 -1.96 0.08 -0.68
C ASP A 84 -0.82 -0.89 -0.35
N GLU A 85 -0.95 -2.10 -0.86
CA GLU A 85 -0.01 -3.20 -0.69
C GLU A 85 0.90 -3.39 -1.92
N ALA A 86 1.25 -2.30 -2.61
CA ALA A 86 2.09 -2.38 -3.81
C ALA A 86 3.47 -3.03 -3.58
N TYR A 87 3.92 -3.11 -2.35
CA TYR A 87 5.20 -3.70 -1.94
C TYR A 87 5.07 -4.92 -1.03
N ILE A 88 3.89 -5.51 -0.94
CA ILE A 88 3.60 -6.58 0.03
C ILE A 88 4.52 -7.80 -0.11
N GLU A 89 4.94 -8.13 -1.32
CA GLU A 89 5.83 -9.26 -1.56
C GLU A 89 7.22 -9.08 -0.94
N PHE A 90 7.60 -7.83 -0.62
CA PHE A 90 8.87 -7.50 0.03
C PHE A 90 8.75 -7.35 1.55
N ALA A 91 7.56 -7.52 2.12
CA ALA A 91 7.38 -7.53 3.56
C ALA A 91 8.25 -8.61 4.19
N ASP A 92 8.76 -8.34 5.39
CA ASP A 92 9.61 -9.28 6.09
C ASP A 92 8.88 -10.60 6.35
N ALA A 93 9.55 -11.72 6.13
CA ALA A 93 8.99 -13.04 6.36
C ALA A 93 8.51 -13.26 7.81
N SER A 94 8.99 -12.47 8.77
CA SER A 94 8.52 -12.49 10.15
C SER A 94 7.06 -12.08 10.31
N PHE A 95 6.52 -11.28 9.38
CA PHE A 95 5.10 -10.93 9.38
C PHE A 95 4.22 -12.09 8.89
N GLY A 96 4.76 -13.02 8.09
CA GLY A 96 4.02 -14.15 7.55
C GLY A 96 2.74 -13.73 6.82
N ALA A 97 1.64 -14.44 7.07
CA ALA A 97 0.32 -14.11 6.53
C ALA A 97 -0.24 -12.79 7.09
N ASP A 98 0.28 -12.29 8.20
CA ASP A 98 -0.18 -11.06 8.84
C ASP A 98 0.39 -9.79 8.20
N ALA A 99 1.22 -9.93 7.17
CA ALA A 99 1.68 -8.78 6.38
C ALA A 99 0.58 -8.18 5.51
N THR A 100 -0.38 -8.98 5.03
CA THR A 100 -1.49 -8.54 4.18
C THR A 100 -2.80 -8.39 4.94
N ALA A 101 -3.52 -7.30 4.68
CA ALA A 101 -4.85 -7.08 5.22
C ALA A 101 -5.95 -7.88 4.49
N GLN A 102 -5.61 -8.74 3.53
CA GLN A 102 -6.56 -9.49 2.71
C GLN A 102 -7.55 -10.32 3.55
N GLY A 103 -7.09 -10.90 4.66
CA GLY A 103 -7.93 -11.67 5.58
C GLY A 103 -9.02 -10.85 6.30
N LEU A 104 -8.95 -9.52 6.25
CA LEU A 104 -9.93 -8.63 6.87
C LEU A 104 -11.12 -8.27 5.95
N ILE A 105 -11.04 -8.56 4.65
CA ILE A 105 -12.08 -8.16 3.66
C ILE A 105 -13.44 -8.78 3.98
N GLU A 106 -13.48 -10.03 4.43
CA GLU A 106 -14.74 -10.68 4.79
C GLU A 106 -15.43 -10.01 5.99
N LYS A 107 -14.65 -9.36 6.86
CA LYS A 107 -15.19 -8.68 8.06
C LYS A 107 -15.53 -7.21 7.80
N TYR A 108 -14.79 -6.52 6.92
CA TYR A 108 -14.91 -5.09 6.71
C TYR A 108 -15.24 -4.78 5.25
N SER A 109 -16.51 -4.54 4.95
CA SER A 109 -17.02 -4.25 3.61
C SER A 109 -16.51 -2.91 3.04
N ASN A 110 -15.99 -2.03 3.88
CA ASN A 110 -15.39 -0.76 3.49
C ASN A 110 -13.87 -0.84 3.26
N LEU A 111 -13.27 -2.04 3.33
CA LEU A 111 -11.85 -2.25 3.06
C LEU A 111 -11.60 -2.52 1.58
N VAL A 112 -10.61 -1.83 1.03
CA VAL A 112 -10.08 -2.04 -0.33
C VAL A 112 -8.58 -2.27 -0.23
N ILE A 113 -8.08 -3.31 -0.86
CA ILE A 113 -6.65 -3.59 -0.95
C ILE A 113 -6.20 -3.40 -2.38
N LEU A 114 -5.11 -2.67 -2.57
CA LEU A 114 -4.51 -2.41 -3.87
C LEU A 114 -3.21 -3.21 -4.03
N HIS A 115 -3.11 -3.95 -5.12
CA HIS A 115 -1.93 -4.70 -5.52
C HIS A 115 -1.47 -4.28 -6.92
N THR A 116 -0.18 -4.49 -7.20
CA THR A 116 0.39 -4.18 -8.52
C THR A 116 1.38 -5.24 -9.00
N LEU A 117 1.46 -5.43 -10.30
CA LEU A 117 2.50 -6.23 -10.92
C LEU A 117 3.77 -5.42 -11.23
N SER A 118 3.76 -4.13 -10.92
CA SER A 118 4.84 -3.21 -11.27
C SER A 118 6.12 -3.40 -10.45
N LYS A 119 6.04 -4.01 -9.26
CA LYS A 119 7.13 -4.07 -8.28
C LYS A 119 7.78 -5.46 -8.25
N ALA A 120 7.34 -6.35 -7.40
CA ALA A 120 7.92 -7.69 -7.25
C ALA A 120 7.94 -8.52 -8.53
N PHE A 121 6.94 -8.33 -9.39
CA PHE A 121 6.85 -9.04 -10.68
C PHE A 121 7.67 -8.38 -11.81
N GLY A 122 8.36 -7.25 -11.55
CA GLY A 122 9.16 -6.57 -12.57
C GLY A 122 8.39 -6.09 -13.79
N ALA A 123 7.06 -6.02 -13.71
CA ALA A 123 6.16 -5.78 -14.84
C ALA A 123 5.62 -4.34 -14.91
N ALA A 124 6.40 -3.35 -14.46
CA ALA A 124 5.98 -1.94 -14.42
C ALA A 124 5.52 -1.41 -15.78
N GLY A 125 6.14 -1.85 -16.88
CA GLY A 125 5.78 -1.45 -18.24
C GLY A 125 4.43 -1.97 -18.71
N THR A 126 3.88 -3.00 -18.09
CA THR A 126 2.57 -3.56 -18.46
C THR A 126 1.39 -2.73 -17.96
N ARG A 127 1.61 -1.82 -17.01
CA ARG A 127 0.58 -0.96 -16.41
C ARG A 127 -0.60 -1.75 -15.85
N CYS A 128 -0.33 -2.83 -15.09
CA CYS A 128 -1.34 -3.70 -14.50
C CYS A 128 -1.26 -3.71 -12.98
N GLY A 129 -2.40 -3.49 -12.35
CA GLY A 129 -2.66 -3.67 -10.94
C GLY A 129 -4.08 -4.19 -10.75
N TYR A 130 -4.43 -4.53 -9.53
CA TYR A 130 -5.77 -5.00 -9.20
C TYR A 130 -6.14 -4.58 -7.79
N VAL A 131 -7.44 -4.56 -7.54
CA VAL A 131 -8.00 -4.31 -6.21
C VAL A 131 -8.73 -5.56 -5.72
N ILE A 132 -8.73 -5.75 -4.42
CA ILE A 132 -9.48 -6.78 -3.72
C ILE A 132 -10.39 -6.06 -2.72
N ALA A 133 -11.69 -6.31 -2.78
CA ALA A 133 -12.68 -5.67 -1.90
C ALA A 133 -13.96 -6.51 -1.86
N ALA A 134 -14.92 -6.09 -1.06
CA ALA A 134 -16.26 -6.69 -1.06
C ALA A 134 -16.92 -6.58 -2.47
N PRO A 135 -17.74 -7.56 -2.87
CA PRO A 135 -18.34 -7.59 -4.22
C PRO A 135 -19.04 -6.29 -4.60
N GLU A 136 -19.77 -5.67 -3.69
CA GLU A 136 -20.51 -4.43 -3.92
C GLU A 136 -19.58 -3.26 -4.26
N VAL A 137 -18.39 -3.23 -3.68
CA VAL A 137 -17.36 -2.23 -3.98
C VAL A 137 -16.75 -2.51 -5.35
N ILE A 138 -16.49 -3.77 -5.67
CA ILE A 138 -15.97 -4.17 -6.99
C ILE A 138 -16.95 -3.82 -8.11
N ASP A 139 -18.27 -3.98 -7.87
CA ASP A 139 -19.30 -3.60 -8.84
C ASP A 139 -19.26 -2.11 -9.16
N VAL A 140 -19.01 -1.25 -8.16
CA VAL A 140 -18.83 0.19 -8.37
C VAL A 140 -17.59 0.47 -9.22
N PHE A 141 -16.44 -0.15 -8.90
CA PHE A 141 -15.23 -0.02 -9.72
C PHE A 141 -15.45 -0.51 -11.16
N ALA A 142 -16.16 -1.62 -11.33
CA ALA A 142 -16.48 -2.16 -12.65
C ALA A 142 -17.35 -1.21 -13.47
N ALA A 143 -18.30 -0.54 -12.83
CA ALA A 143 -19.22 0.41 -13.50
C ALA A 143 -18.52 1.69 -14.00
N ILE A 144 -17.50 2.17 -13.26
CA ILE A 144 -16.79 3.42 -13.60
C ILE A 144 -15.49 3.18 -14.39
N ARG A 145 -15.03 1.93 -14.45
CA ARG A 145 -13.81 1.56 -15.16
C ARG A 145 -13.93 1.86 -16.65
N GLN A 146 -12.87 2.43 -17.23
CA GLN A 146 -12.80 2.60 -18.68
C GLN A 146 -12.89 1.25 -19.40
N ILE A 147 -13.69 1.20 -20.45
CA ILE A 147 -13.76 0.08 -21.38
C ILE A 147 -12.37 -0.05 -22.04
N TYR A 148 -11.87 -1.29 -22.14
CA TYR A 148 -10.55 -1.57 -22.74
C TYR A 148 -9.34 -1.00 -21.96
N SER A 149 -9.48 -0.72 -20.66
CA SER A 149 -8.42 -0.20 -19.82
C SER A 149 -7.18 -1.11 -19.74
N VAL A 150 -7.36 -2.42 -19.97
CA VAL A 150 -6.27 -3.42 -20.00
C VAL A 150 -6.23 -4.07 -21.38
N ASN A 151 -5.20 -3.77 -22.16
CA ASN A 151 -5.04 -4.33 -23.52
C ASN A 151 -4.64 -5.81 -23.47
N VAL A 152 -4.75 -6.50 -24.63
CA VAL A 152 -4.52 -7.96 -24.71
C VAL A 152 -3.09 -8.38 -24.36
N LEU A 153 -2.09 -7.56 -24.68
CA LEU A 153 -0.69 -7.86 -24.33
C LEU A 153 -0.46 -7.75 -22.84
N THR A 154 -1.02 -6.72 -22.21
CA THR A 154 -1.02 -6.57 -20.75
C THR A 154 -1.70 -7.75 -20.08
N GLN A 155 -2.88 -8.19 -20.57
CA GLN A 155 -3.57 -9.37 -20.00
C GLN A 155 -2.72 -10.64 -20.12
N ALA A 156 -2.10 -10.88 -21.26
CA ALA A 156 -1.23 -12.04 -21.46
C ALA A 156 0.00 -11.98 -20.53
N ALA A 157 0.65 -10.83 -20.42
CA ALA A 157 1.82 -10.63 -19.56
C ALA A 157 1.45 -10.77 -18.07
N ALA A 158 0.34 -10.19 -17.64
CA ALA A 158 -0.16 -10.30 -16.27
C ALA A 158 -0.49 -11.76 -15.91
N LEU A 159 -1.18 -12.48 -16.80
CA LEU A 159 -1.49 -13.89 -16.60
C LEU A 159 -0.23 -14.74 -16.50
N ALA A 160 0.76 -14.49 -17.35
CA ALA A 160 2.05 -15.19 -17.31
C ALA A 160 2.78 -14.90 -15.98
N ALA A 161 2.84 -13.63 -15.55
CA ALA A 161 3.47 -13.23 -14.30
C ALA A 161 2.83 -13.93 -13.09
N VAL A 162 1.50 -13.89 -12.98
CA VAL A 162 0.78 -14.52 -11.86
C VAL A 162 0.95 -16.04 -11.85
N ARG A 163 0.90 -16.70 -13.03
CA ARG A 163 1.13 -18.14 -13.14
C ARG A 163 2.56 -18.56 -12.78
N SER A 164 3.50 -17.66 -12.97
CA SER A 164 4.93 -17.89 -12.68
C SER A 164 5.37 -17.22 -11.38
N ARG A 165 4.45 -16.88 -10.48
CA ARG A 165 4.75 -16.11 -9.26
C ARG A 165 5.90 -16.74 -8.44
N ASP A 166 6.00 -18.04 -8.37
CA ASP A 166 7.03 -18.74 -7.59
C ASP A 166 8.44 -18.50 -8.18
N ALA A 167 8.56 -18.17 -9.47
CA ALA A 167 9.83 -17.81 -10.10
C ALA A 167 10.38 -16.45 -9.64
N TYR A 168 9.55 -15.58 -9.08
CA TYR A 168 9.97 -14.28 -8.55
C TYR A 168 10.45 -14.36 -7.09
N ALA A 169 10.11 -15.40 -6.34
CA ALA A 169 10.50 -15.56 -4.95
C ALA A 169 12.02 -15.45 -4.71
N PRO A 170 12.92 -16.03 -5.54
CA PRO A 170 14.36 -15.84 -5.38
C PRO A 170 14.80 -14.38 -5.56
N VAL A 171 14.16 -13.64 -6.48
CA VAL A 171 14.47 -12.22 -6.71
C VAL A 171 14.03 -11.37 -5.51
N VAL A 172 12.84 -11.63 -4.98
CA VAL A 172 12.35 -10.97 -3.75
C VAL A 172 13.29 -11.24 -2.59
N ALA A 173 13.72 -12.48 -2.39
CA ALA A 173 14.68 -12.85 -1.35
C ALA A 173 16.04 -12.14 -1.53
N GLN A 174 16.51 -12.00 -2.77
CA GLN A 174 17.75 -11.26 -3.07
C GLN A 174 17.60 -9.77 -2.73
N VAL A 175 16.49 -9.14 -3.05
CA VAL A 175 16.21 -7.73 -2.69
C VAL A 175 16.21 -7.57 -1.17
N ALA A 176 15.57 -8.48 -0.44
CA ALA A 176 15.55 -8.46 1.02
C ALA A 176 16.97 -8.59 1.61
N ALA A 177 17.80 -9.50 1.08
CA ALA A 177 19.19 -9.67 1.51
C ALA A 177 20.03 -8.40 1.22
N GLU A 178 19.85 -7.77 0.05
CA GLU A 178 20.54 -6.52 -0.29
C GLU A 178 20.09 -5.36 0.59
N ARG A 179 18.83 -5.29 0.97
CA ARG A 179 18.35 -4.30 1.96
C ARG A 179 19.14 -4.40 3.26
N GLU A 180 19.29 -5.60 3.82
CA GLU A 180 20.03 -5.80 5.06
C GLU A 180 21.53 -5.47 4.90
N ARG A 181 22.12 -5.81 3.74
CA ARG A 181 23.51 -5.44 3.45
C ARG A 181 23.71 -3.93 3.38
N VAL A 182 22.80 -3.22 2.70
CA VAL A 182 22.87 -1.75 2.61
C VAL A 182 22.67 -1.11 3.98
N LYS A 183 21.68 -1.59 4.76
CA LYS A 183 21.42 -1.12 6.11
C LYS A 183 22.68 -1.23 6.98
N ALA A 184 23.31 -2.39 7.03
CA ALA A 184 24.54 -2.60 7.78
C ALA A 184 25.68 -1.68 7.33
N ALA A 185 25.80 -1.43 6.02
CA ALA A 185 26.81 -0.51 5.51
C ALA A 185 26.55 0.94 5.96
N LEU A 186 25.30 1.40 5.92
CA LEU A 186 24.91 2.74 6.38
C LEU A 186 25.15 2.89 7.90
N GLU A 187 24.78 1.90 8.71
CA GLU A 187 25.07 1.89 10.15
C GLU A 187 26.57 1.99 10.44
N ALA A 188 27.40 1.31 9.63
CA ALA A 188 28.86 1.42 9.77
C ALA A 188 29.40 2.82 9.38
N PHE A 189 28.76 3.54 8.47
CA PHE A 189 29.08 4.93 8.18
C PHE A 189 28.64 5.86 9.31
N ALA A 190 27.42 5.68 9.84
CA ALA A 190 26.93 6.44 10.99
C ALA A 190 27.85 6.28 12.21
N ALA A 191 28.34 5.07 12.48
CA ALA A 191 29.27 4.80 13.56
C ALA A 191 30.63 5.52 13.40
N LYS A 192 30.98 5.95 12.18
CA LYS A 192 32.16 6.78 11.88
C LYS A 192 31.85 8.28 11.92
N GLY A 193 30.65 8.68 12.31
CA GLY A 193 30.21 10.09 12.33
C GLY A 193 29.91 10.67 10.96
N LEU A 194 29.76 9.82 9.94
CA LEU A 194 29.34 10.27 8.60
C LEU A 194 27.80 10.42 8.58
N PRO A 195 27.28 11.47 7.91
CA PRO A 195 25.84 11.65 7.78
C PRO A 195 25.27 10.54 6.88
N VAL A 196 24.21 9.90 7.34
CA VAL A 196 23.46 8.83 6.63
C VAL A 196 21.97 9.08 6.81
#